data_04f8458e4616ff09da1d05ac9a8c15e8
#
_entry.id   04f8458e4616ff09da1d05ac9a8c15e8
#
_cell.length_a   1.000
_cell.length_b   1.000
_cell.length_c   1.000
_cell.angle_alpha   90.00
_cell.angle_beta   90.00
_cell.angle_gamma   90.00
#
_symmetry.space_group_name_H-M   'P 1'
#
loop_
_entity.id
_entity.type
_entity.pdbx_description
1 polymer ?
#
loop_
_entity_poly.entity_id
_entity_poly.type
_entity_poly.pdbx_seq_one_letter_code
_entity_poly.pdbx_strand_id
1 'polypeptide(L)'
;MSIEQSQLLAGKKGIIFGLANKKSIAWGIAQALKAQGASLAFTYLNEALEKRVRPLAEELGAELILECDVQNDQHIEKVFNQVEEAWGGLDFVVHSVAFADGADLKDRFHKTSRDGFKLALDILSLIHI
;
A
#
# COMPACT_ATOMS: atom_id res chain seq x y z
N MET A 1 -18.92 -7.25 -11.25
CA MET A 1 -18.39 -8.62 -11.37
C MET A 1 -18.11 -9.16 -9.97
N SER A 2 -18.68 -10.27 -9.58
CA SER A 2 -18.36 -10.91 -8.29
C SER A 2 -17.01 -11.63 -8.40
N ILE A 3 -16.16 -11.48 -7.37
CA ILE A 3 -14.91 -12.21 -7.28
C ILE A 3 -15.25 -13.59 -6.70
N GLU A 4 -14.88 -14.64 -7.43
CA GLU A 4 -15.08 -16.01 -6.97
C GLU A 4 -14.22 -16.27 -5.72
N GLN A 5 -14.84 -16.80 -4.67
CA GLN A 5 -14.15 -17.14 -3.44
C GLN A 5 -13.50 -18.51 -3.54
N SER A 6 -12.25 -18.58 -3.13
CA SER A 6 -11.52 -19.83 -3.03
C SER A 6 -10.51 -19.79 -1.86
N GLN A 7 -9.72 -20.85 -1.69
CA GLN A 7 -8.68 -20.95 -0.68
C GLN A 7 -7.27 -21.03 -1.29
N LEU A 8 -7.09 -20.50 -2.50
CA LEU A 8 -5.83 -20.55 -3.23
C LEU A 8 -4.67 -19.92 -2.44
N LEU A 9 -4.98 -18.85 -1.67
CA LEU A 9 -4.02 -18.12 -0.85
C LEU A 9 -4.23 -18.35 0.66
N ALA A 10 -4.90 -19.44 1.06
CA ALA A 10 -5.09 -19.75 2.46
C ALA A 10 -3.74 -19.88 3.18
N GLY A 11 -3.61 -19.18 4.33
CA GLY A 11 -2.38 -19.12 5.10
C GLY A 11 -1.30 -18.19 4.54
N LYS A 12 -1.52 -17.54 3.38
CA LYS A 12 -0.62 -16.54 2.82
C LYS A 12 -0.88 -15.18 3.45
N LYS A 13 0.19 -14.47 3.74
CA LYS A 13 0.20 -13.18 4.44
C LYS A 13 0.83 -12.11 3.57
N GLY A 14 0.12 -11.01 3.36
CA GLY A 14 0.59 -9.93 2.51
C GLY A 14 0.30 -8.55 3.06
N ILE A 15 1.15 -7.61 2.72
CA ILE A 15 0.99 -6.19 3.05
C ILE A 15 0.73 -5.37 1.79
N ILE A 16 -0.20 -4.43 1.88
CA ILE A 16 -0.62 -3.58 0.77
C ILE A 16 -0.37 -2.12 1.13
N PHE A 17 0.47 -1.47 0.32
CA PHE A 17 0.72 -0.04 0.35
C PHE A 17 -0.11 0.66 -0.71
N GLY A 18 -0.76 1.77 -0.36
CA GLY A 18 -1.43 2.64 -1.33
C GLY A 18 -2.95 2.50 -1.40
N LEU A 19 -3.58 1.84 -0.44
CA LEU A 19 -5.02 1.92 -0.29
C LEU A 19 -5.43 3.36 0.09
N ALA A 20 -6.33 3.97 -0.68
CA ALA A 20 -6.80 5.32 -0.42
C ALA A 20 -8.33 5.43 -0.40
N ASN A 21 -9.01 4.71 -1.27
CA ASN A 21 -10.47 4.68 -1.39
C ASN A 21 -10.93 3.46 -2.22
N LYS A 22 -12.24 3.26 -2.34
CA LYS A 22 -12.84 2.14 -3.12
C LYS A 22 -12.58 2.19 -4.64
N LYS A 23 -12.00 3.27 -5.15
CA LYS A 23 -11.60 3.40 -6.57
C LYS A 23 -10.11 3.17 -6.80
N SER A 24 -9.32 2.99 -5.72
CA SER A 24 -7.88 2.71 -5.84
C SER A 24 -7.64 1.30 -6.41
N ILE A 25 -6.59 1.16 -7.19
CA ILE A 25 -6.14 -0.15 -7.71
C ILE A 25 -5.88 -1.11 -6.55
N ALA A 26 -5.26 -0.61 -5.46
CA ALA A 26 -5.03 -1.38 -4.24
C ALA A 26 -6.30 -2.00 -3.65
N TRP A 27 -7.46 -1.32 -3.75
CA TRP A 27 -8.73 -1.85 -3.27
C TRP A 27 -9.16 -3.10 -4.04
N GLY A 28 -9.11 -3.04 -5.39
CA GLY A 28 -9.44 -4.20 -6.24
C GLY A 28 -8.50 -5.39 -6.00
N ILE A 29 -7.19 -5.12 -5.85
CA ILE A 29 -6.20 -6.15 -5.52
C ILE A 29 -6.52 -6.76 -4.15
N ALA A 30 -6.77 -5.94 -3.14
CA ALA A 30 -7.07 -6.40 -1.79
C ALA A 30 -8.32 -7.29 -1.73
N GLN A 31 -9.39 -6.90 -2.44
CA GLN A 31 -10.61 -7.72 -2.55
C GLN A 31 -10.32 -9.08 -3.19
N ALA A 32 -9.54 -9.11 -4.26
CA ALA A 32 -9.17 -10.34 -4.94
C ALA A 32 -8.34 -11.27 -4.03
N LEU A 33 -7.32 -10.74 -3.36
CA LEU A 33 -6.48 -11.51 -2.44
C LEU A 33 -7.27 -12.04 -1.25
N LYS A 34 -8.17 -11.22 -0.68
CA LYS A 34 -9.04 -11.64 0.42
C LYS A 34 -10.00 -12.75 0.00
N ALA A 35 -10.59 -12.65 -1.19
CA ALA A 35 -11.48 -13.68 -1.74
C ALA A 35 -10.76 -15.02 -1.94
N GLN A 36 -9.44 -15.02 -2.11
CA GLN A 36 -8.61 -16.22 -2.22
C GLN A 36 -8.07 -16.72 -0.88
N GLY A 37 -8.47 -16.11 0.24
CA GLY A 37 -8.14 -16.57 1.59
C GLY A 37 -6.87 -15.99 2.21
N ALA A 38 -6.27 -14.95 1.62
CA ALA A 38 -5.10 -14.31 2.18
C ALA A 38 -5.40 -13.50 3.45
N SER A 39 -4.46 -13.48 4.39
CA SER A 39 -4.40 -12.51 5.49
C SER A 39 -3.74 -11.23 5.01
N LEU A 40 -4.36 -10.07 5.30
CA LEU A 40 -3.91 -8.80 4.77
C LEU A 40 -3.55 -7.80 5.86
N ALA A 41 -2.47 -7.07 5.64
CA ALA A 41 -2.09 -5.84 6.33
C ALA A 41 -2.18 -4.65 5.37
N PHE A 42 -2.48 -3.48 5.91
CA PHE A 42 -2.55 -2.24 5.14
C PHE A 42 -1.71 -1.15 5.77
N THR A 43 -1.21 -0.24 4.94
CA THR A 43 -0.55 0.96 5.42
C THR A 43 -1.31 2.21 5.00
N TYR A 44 -1.12 3.27 5.77
CA TYR A 44 -1.60 4.62 5.48
C TYR A 44 -0.47 5.64 5.71
N LEU A 45 -0.45 6.74 4.98
CA LEU A 45 0.63 7.72 5.04
C LEU A 45 0.60 8.56 6.32
N ASN A 46 -0.59 8.98 6.75
CA ASN A 46 -0.79 9.91 7.86
C ASN A 46 -2.21 9.80 8.43
N GLU A 47 -2.44 10.49 9.56
CA GLU A 47 -3.73 10.49 10.26
C GLU A 47 -4.92 10.89 9.37
N ALA A 48 -4.73 11.81 8.43
CA ALA A 48 -5.81 12.24 7.53
C ALA A 48 -6.24 11.11 6.58
N LEU A 49 -5.28 10.28 6.13
CA LEU A 49 -5.56 9.10 5.31
C LEU A 49 -6.00 7.91 6.15
N GLU A 50 -5.56 7.79 7.40
CA GLU A 50 -6.02 6.74 8.31
C GLU A 50 -7.55 6.68 8.40
N LYS A 51 -8.19 7.84 8.56
CA LYS A 51 -9.66 7.95 8.66
C LYS A 51 -10.40 7.37 7.44
N ARG A 52 -9.73 7.32 6.28
CA ARG A 52 -10.27 6.74 5.04
C ARG A 52 -9.87 5.28 4.86
N VAL A 53 -8.63 4.94 5.18
CA VAL A 53 -8.07 3.61 4.97
C VAL A 53 -8.59 2.62 6.00
N ARG A 54 -8.64 3.00 7.28
CA ARG A 54 -9.03 2.10 8.38
C ARG A 54 -10.39 1.43 8.17
N PRO A 55 -11.48 2.14 7.84
CA PRO A 55 -12.78 1.49 7.61
C PRO A 55 -12.75 0.48 6.45
N LEU A 56 -11.98 0.77 5.40
CA LEU A 56 -11.85 -0.11 4.24
C LEU A 56 -11.04 -1.37 4.57
N ALA A 57 -9.95 -1.19 5.31
CA ALA A 57 -9.12 -2.29 5.76
C ALA A 57 -9.90 -3.22 6.72
N GLU A 58 -10.67 -2.65 7.62
CA GLU A 58 -11.56 -3.39 8.53
C GLU A 58 -12.68 -4.14 7.79
N GLU A 59 -13.26 -3.54 6.74
CA GLU A 59 -14.25 -4.19 5.85
C GLU A 59 -13.67 -5.48 5.23
N LEU A 60 -12.37 -5.50 4.93
CA LEU A 60 -11.67 -6.67 4.42
C LEU A 60 -11.11 -7.60 5.51
N GLY A 61 -11.37 -7.30 6.79
CA GLY A 61 -10.85 -8.08 7.90
C GLY A 61 -9.33 -8.01 8.04
N ALA A 62 -8.76 -6.82 7.85
CA ALA A 62 -7.33 -6.60 8.01
C ALA A 62 -6.87 -6.94 9.43
N GLU A 63 -5.77 -7.66 9.54
CA GLU A 63 -5.16 -7.99 10.84
C GLU A 63 -4.25 -6.88 11.35
N LEU A 64 -3.62 -6.13 10.44
CA LEU A 64 -2.73 -5.01 10.75
C LEU A 64 -3.07 -3.79 9.90
N ILE A 65 -3.08 -2.61 10.53
CA ILE A 65 -3.28 -1.32 9.87
C ILE A 65 -2.24 -0.36 10.46
N LEU A 66 -1.21 -0.03 9.67
CA LEU A 66 0.02 0.58 10.14
C LEU A 66 0.30 1.92 9.43
N GLU A 67 0.86 2.87 10.14
CA GLU A 67 1.34 4.11 9.54
C GLU A 67 2.67 3.88 8.82
N CYS A 68 2.78 4.36 7.57
CA CYS A 68 4.02 4.30 6.81
C CYS A 68 4.10 5.43 5.79
N ASP A 69 5.03 6.35 6.00
CA ASP A 69 5.54 7.22 4.95
C ASP A 69 6.70 6.49 4.27
N VAL A 70 6.53 6.14 3.00
CA VAL A 70 7.53 5.38 2.24
C VAL A 70 8.82 6.17 1.95
N GLN A 71 8.83 7.47 2.20
CA GLN A 71 10.03 8.32 2.15
C GLN A 71 10.84 8.28 3.46
N ASN A 72 10.32 7.61 4.48
CA ASN A 72 10.95 7.52 5.79
C ASN A 72 11.38 6.08 6.08
N ASP A 73 12.67 5.81 5.99
CA ASP A 73 13.24 4.47 6.22
C ASP A 73 12.87 3.89 7.59
N GLN A 74 12.78 4.73 8.62
CA GLN A 74 12.40 4.30 9.97
C GLN A 74 10.94 3.84 10.02
N HIS A 75 10.04 4.47 9.23
CA HIS A 75 8.65 4.01 9.12
C HIS A 75 8.59 2.65 8.43
N ILE A 76 9.37 2.45 7.38
CA ILE A 76 9.46 1.18 6.66
C ILE A 76 9.96 0.07 7.60
N GLU A 77 11.07 0.31 8.28
CA GLU A 77 11.64 -0.63 9.25
C GLU A 77 10.64 -0.99 10.35
N LYS A 78 9.97 0.01 10.93
CA LYS A 78 8.95 -0.18 11.96
C LYS A 78 7.80 -1.06 11.47
N VAL A 79 7.31 -0.83 10.26
CA VAL A 79 6.21 -1.61 9.67
C VAL A 79 6.61 -3.07 9.51
N PHE A 80 7.79 -3.35 8.95
CA PHE A 80 8.22 -4.74 8.76
C PHE A 80 8.54 -5.44 10.08
N ASN A 81 9.08 -4.75 11.08
CA ASN A 81 9.24 -5.30 12.43
C ASN A 81 7.89 -5.67 13.06
N GLN A 82 6.88 -4.83 12.94
CA GLN A 82 5.53 -5.14 13.44
C GLN A 82 4.88 -6.32 12.70
N VAL A 83 5.10 -6.44 11.40
CA VAL A 83 4.65 -7.59 10.61
C VAL A 83 5.35 -8.87 11.04
N GLU A 84 6.66 -8.82 11.29
CA GLU A 84 7.42 -9.96 11.78
C GLU A 84 6.97 -10.39 13.17
N GLU A 85 6.78 -9.46 14.09
CA GLU A 85 6.27 -9.74 15.44
C GLU A 85 4.88 -10.40 15.42
N ALA A 86 3.99 -9.92 14.55
CA ALA A 86 2.61 -10.40 14.49
C ALA A 86 2.48 -11.73 13.72
N TRP A 87 3.26 -11.88 12.64
CA TRP A 87 3.08 -12.97 11.68
C TRP A 87 4.27 -13.93 11.54
N GLY A 88 5.44 -13.53 12.03
CA GLY A 88 6.67 -14.31 11.87
C GLY A 88 7.21 -14.38 10.44
N GLY A 89 6.64 -13.62 9.52
CA GLY A 89 7.05 -13.57 8.12
C GLY A 89 5.98 -13.00 7.21
N LEU A 90 6.32 -12.85 5.94
CA LEU A 90 5.50 -12.24 4.91
C LEU A 90 5.66 -12.99 3.59
N ASP A 91 4.54 -13.28 2.90
CA ASP A 91 4.59 -14.00 1.62
C ASP A 91 4.63 -13.03 0.43
N PHE A 92 4.00 -11.85 0.51
CA PHE A 92 3.97 -10.89 -0.58
C PHE A 92 3.80 -9.44 -0.12
N VAL A 93 4.30 -8.53 -0.95
CA VAL A 93 4.14 -7.07 -0.80
C VAL A 93 3.46 -6.53 -2.06
N VAL A 94 2.44 -5.71 -1.88
CA VAL A 94 1.81 -4.96 -2.96
C VAL A 94 2.16 -3.48 -2.80
N HIS A 95 2.99 -2.96 -3.70
CA HIS A 95 3.30 -1.54 -3.78
C HIS A 95 2.41 -0.88 -4.82
N SER A 96 1.40 -0.15 -4.35
CA SER A 96 0.45 0.59 -5.20
C SER A 96 0.44 2.08 -4.83
N VAL A 97 1.62 2.63 -4.59
CA VAL A 97 1.83 4.04 -4.24
C VAL A 97 2.53 4.76 -5.38
N ALA A 98 2.03 5.92 -5.74
CA ALA A 98 2.68 6.85 -6.65
C ALA A 98 2.36 8.28 -6.21
N PHE A 99 3.30 9.16 -6.43
CA PHE A 99 3.13 10.60 -6.21
C PHE A 99 3.93 11.38 -7.24
N ALA A 100 3.37 12.49 -7.70
CA ALA A 100 4.08 13.48 -8.48
C ALA A 100 3.62 14.88 -8.05
N ASP A 101 4.54 15.85 -8.06
CA ASP A 101 4.20 17.23 -7.75
C ASP A 101 3.20 17.76 -8.79
N GLY A 102 2.10 18.34 -8.31
CA GLY A 102 1.06 18.90 -9.17
C GLY A 102 1.56 20.04 -10.09
N ALA A 103 2.64 20.72 -9.72
CA ALA A 103 3.27 21.74 -10.58
C ALA A 103 3.91 21.10 -11.81
N ASP A 104 4.55 19.94 -11.65
CA ASP A 104 5.19 19.21 -12.75
C ASP A 104 4.16 18.52 -13.67
N LEU A 105 2.93 18.32 -13.22
CA LEU A 105 1.85 17.72 -14.02
C LEU A 105 1.05 18.72 -14.87
N LYS A 106 1.29 20.03 -14.69
CA LYS A 106 0.50 21.10 -15.35
C LYS A 106 1.08 21.56 -16.68
N ASP A 107 2.35 21.29 -16.96
CA ASP A 107 3.05 21.76 -18.16
C ASP A 107 3.51 20.55 -19.01
N ARG A 108 4.28 20.84 -20.05
CA ARG A 108 4.82 19.81 -20.95
C ARG A 108 5.82 18.92 -20.21
N PHE A 109 5.81 17.64 -20.50
CA PHE A 109 6.66 16.63 -19.85
C PHE A 109 8.15 17.02 -19.76
N HIS A 110 8.71 17.61 -20.80
CA HIS A 110 10.12 18.02 -20.82
C HIS A 110 10.46 19.18 -19.87
N LYS A 111 9.45 19.81 -19.26
CA LYS A 111 9.61 20.85 -18.25
C LYS A 111 9.50 20.35 -16.82
N THR A 112 9.34 19.03 -16.64
CA THR A 112 9.37 18.42 -15.33
C THR A 112 10.64 18.79 -14.59
N SER A 113 10.51 19.23 -13.34
CA SER A 113 11.65 19.59 -12.52
C SER A 113 12.49 18.35 -12.17
N ARG A 114 13.79 18.55 -11.99
CA ARG A 114 14.69 17.46 -11.56
C ARG A 114 14.28 16.92 -10.19
N ASP A 115 13.90 17.78 -9.27
CA ASP A 115 13.52 17.39 -7.92
C ASP A 115 12.15 16.68 -7.89
N GLY A 116 11.17 17.15 -8.68
CA GLY A 116 9.90 16.47 -8.84
C GLY A 116 10.04 15.09 -9.49
N PHE A 117 10.92 14.94 -10.46
CA PHE A 117 11.23 13.64 -11.06
C PHE A 117 11.87 12.68 -10.05
N LYS A 118 12.85 13.16 -9.27
CA LYS A 118 13.45 12.36 -8.19
C LYS A 118 12.42 11.94 -7.13
N LEU A 119 11.57 12.88 -6.70
CA LEU A 119 10.51 12.61 -5.72
C LEU A 119 9.53 11.54 -6.23
N ALA A 120 9.11 11.63 -7.49
CA ALA A 120 8.22 10.65 -8.08
C ALA A 120 8.84 9.25 -8.12
N LEU A 121 10.10 9.13 -8.49
CA LEU A 121 10.83 7.85 -8.49
C LEU A 121 11.07 7.31 -7.08
N ASP A 122 11.38 8.18 -6.13
CA ASP A 122 11.61 7.82 -4.73
C ASP A 122 10.38 7.10 -4.15
N ILE A 123 9.22 7.71 -4.29
CA ILE A 123 7.97 7.14 -3.78
C ILE A 123 7.53 5.90 -4.57
N LEU A 124 7.70 5.91 -5.90
CA LEU A 124 7.22 4.85 -6.78
C LEU A 124 8.04 3.57 -6.70
N SER A 125 9.34 3.67 -6.49
CA SER A 125 10.23 2.52 -6.70
C SER A 125 11.31 2.29 -5.64
N LEU A 126 11.83 3.30 -4.96
CA LEU A 126 12.96 3.13 -4.05
C LEU A 126 12.62 2.38 -2.75
N ILE A 127 11.37 2.33 -2.37
CA ILE A 127 10.91 1.52 -1.23
C ILE A 127 11.32 0.03 -1.34
N HIS A 128 11.55 -0.46 -2.55
CA HIS A 128 11.95 -1.85 -2.78
C HIS A 128 13.41 -2.14 -2.44
N ILE A 129 14.23 -1.11 -2.30
CA ILE A 129 15.65 -1.23 -2.00
C ILE A 129 15.87 -1.34 -0.49
#